data_135c9826c1d0677eeebcbc7db1210f84
#
_entry.id   135c9826c1d0677eeebcbc7db1210f84
#
_cell.length_a   1.000
_cell.length_b   1.000
_cell.length_c   1.000
_cell.angle_alpha   90.00
_cell.angle_beta   90.00
_cell.angle_gamma   90.00
#
_symmetry.space_group_name_H-M   'P 1'
#
loop_
_entity.id
_entity.type
_entity.pdbx_description
1 polymer ?
#
loop_
_entity_poly.entity_id
_entity_poly.type
_entity_poly.pdbx_seq_one_letter_code
_entity_poly.pdbx_strand_id
1 'polypeptide(L)'
;MREASAALREVLRYGSFDVQWMADVYYDGVRRLTNAPIAEPKFTDDGSSLVQGTGSCTVVITPDFPESFTPTAADDMLAPFGSELSISVLIRAGTFAERVQMGWYRIEEVPAAEDVTTEFAGKRIVIGSSVDLTLQDRFRRVQRDRFDVPGSPRSRASVLAEAQRITGLQIVREVVDGTIPRSFAYEEERLEPLYDLLALIDAIPYMRPDGTLGQRPLDSGQPVDTITDGPGGTLVSLKRSMSSGKVYNRIAVRSSSTDDSAQVLATAEITDGPLRTRNADGSPSPYGRVTYYYSSDLITTKAQARRYAVENLPRVSSLRVTERQLTEVFNPLRQVGDVLTIRSSDEDAFEGRVKSVTRGTEATQDVTLEVR
;
A
#
# COMPACT_ATOMS: atom_id res chain seq x y z
N MET A 1 10.64 5.11 6.72
CA MET A 1 10.45 6.58 6.52
C MET A 1 11.39 7.07 5.43
N ARG A 2 10.95 7.97 4.55
CA ARG A 2 11.80 8.58 3.52
C ARG A 2 12.95 9.36 4.14
N GLU A 3 14.07 9.39 3.43
CA GLU A 3 15.20 10.25 3.82
C GLU A 3 14.82 11.73 3.66
N ALA A 4 15.27 12.56 4.59
CA ALA A 4 15.00 13.98 4.62
C ALA A 4 16.06 14.73 5.40
N SER A 5 16.20 16.03 5.14
CA SER A 5 17.07 16.90 5.93
C SER A 5 16.61 16.99 7.39
N ALA A 6 17.55 17.30 8.29
CA ALA A 6 17.18 17.54 9.69
C ALA A 6 16.23 18.74 9.82
N ALA A 7 16.40 19.76 8.98
CA ALA A 7 15.55 20.93 8.94
C ALA A 7 14.10 20.60 8.53
N LEU A 8 13.90 19.73 7.52
CA LEU A 8 12.56 19.30 7.14
C LEU A 8 11.90 18.52 8.28
N ARG A 9 12.62 17.61 8.95
CA ARG A 9 12.08 16.86 10.10
C ARG A 9 11.64 17.78 11.23
N GLU A 10 12.38 18.86 11.46
CA GLU A 10 12.04 19.88 12.46
C GLU A 10 10.78 20.66 12.07
N VAL A 11 10.69 21.11 10.82
CA VAL A 11 9.50 21.82 10.28
C VAL A 11 8.25 20.93 10.40
N LEU A 12 8.33 19.66 10.05
CA LEU A 12 7.18 18.73 10.13
C LEU A 12 6.70 18.49 11.58
N ARG A 13 7.56 18.67 12.60
CA ARG A 13 7.18 18.55 14.00
C ARG A 13 6.31 19.71 14.49
N TYR A 14 6.51 20.90 13.97
CA TYR A 14 5.80 22.09 14.43
C TYR A 14 4.48 22.34 13.72
N GLY A 15 4.16 21.59 12.66
CA GLY A 15 2.86 21.62 11.98
C GLY A 15 2.47 22.94 11.32
N SER A 16 3.43 23.90 11.14
CA SER A 16 3.18 25.19 10.50
C SER A 16 3.96 25.31 9.20
N PHE A 17 3.40 24.75 8.13
CA PHE A 17 4.01 24.76 6.80
C PHE A 17 2.93 24.68 5.71
N ASP A 18 3.28 25.18 4.53
CA ASP A 18 2.48 25.05 3.31
C ASP A 18 2.95 23.83 2.51
N VAL A 19 1.99 23.17 1.85
CA VAL A 19 2.22 22.03 0.97
C VAL A 19 1.79 22.38 -0.44
N GLN A 20 2.71 22.29 -1.39
CA GLN A 20 2.41 22.45 -2.80
C GLN A 20 2.73 21.16 -3.55
N TRP A 21 1.71 20.58 -4.18
CA TRP A 21 1.87 19.39 -5.02
C TRP A 21 2.28 19.79 -6.43
N MET A 22 3.19 19.02 -7.03
CA MET A 22 3.68 19.24 -8.39
C MET A 22 4.08 17.95 -9.07
N ALA A 23 4.05 17.94 -10.39
CA ALA A 23 4.50 16.83 -11.21
C ALA A 23 5.54 17.27 -12.25
N ASP A 24 6.53 16.42 -12.49
CA ASP A 24 7.27 16.44 -13.74
C ASP A 24 6.68 15.32 -14.63
N VAL A 25 6.37 15.64 -15.87
CA VAL A 25 5.77 14.73 -16.83
C VAL A 25 6.84 14.14 -17.74
N TYR A 26 6.81 12.83 -17.92
CA TYR A 26 7.74 12.09 -18.77
C TYR A 26 7.00 11.26 -19.82
N TYR A 27 7.57 11.20 -21.00
CA TYR A 27 7.16 10.28 -22.05
C TYR A 27 8.40 9.65 -22.67
N ASP A 28 8.44 8.33 -22.77
CA ASP A 28 9.60 7.55 -23.27
C ASP A 28 10.93 7.93 -22.57
N GLY A 29 10.88 8.11 -21.23
CA GLY A 29 12.03 8.50 -20.41
C GLY A 29 12.49 9.96 -20.59
N VAL A 30 11.87 10.73 -21.48
CA VAL A 30 12.19 12.13 -21.73
C VAL A 30 11.22 13.03 -20.94
N ARG A 31 11.77 13.95 -20.16
CA ARG A 31 10.96 14.94 -19.43
C ARG A 31 10.34 15.94 -20.40
N ARG A 32 9.01 16.01 -20.44
CA ARG A 32 8.23 16.89 -21.31
C ARG A 32 7.76 18.17 -20.62
N LEU A 33 7.44 18.07 -19.33
CA LEU A 33 6.96 19.19 -18.53
C LEU A 33 7.60 19.13 -17.14
N THR A 34 7.88 20.30 -16.57
CA THR A 34 8.57 20.44 -15.28
C THR A 34 7.70 21.25 -14.34
N ASN A 35 7.58 20.77 -13.08
CA ASN A 35 6.88 21.49 -12.01
C ASN A 35 5.43 21.86 -12.35
N ALA A 36 4.71 21.02 -13.11
CA ALA A 36 3.30 21.24 -13.38
C ALA A 36 2.54 21.28 -12.04
N PRO A 37 1.75 22.32 -11.75
CA PRO A 37 0.91 22.37 -10.58
C PRO A 37 -0.12 21.24 -10.62
N ILE A 38 -0.35 20.63 -9.46
CA ILE A 38 -1.39 19.61 -9.25
C ILE A 38 -2.47 20.21 -8.36
N ALA A 39 -3.71 20.17 -8.84
CA ALA A 39 -4.91 20.39 -8.06
C ALA A 39 -5.56 19.05 -7.67
N GLU A 40 -6.35 19.05 -6.62
CA GLU A 40 -7.13 17.92 -6.12
C GLU A 40 -6.34 16.61 -6.00
N PRO A 41 -5.10 16.63 -5.46
CA PRO A 41 -4.31 15.41 -5.30
C PRO A 41 -4.99 14.45 -4.33
N LYS A 42 -5.04 13.17 -4.72
CA LYS A 42 -5.41 12.08 -3.84
C LYS A 42 -4.51 10.89 -4.16
N PHE A 43 -3.59 10.58 -3.26
CA PHE A 43 -2.63 9.48 -3.42
C PHE A 43 -2.73 8.52 -2.25
N THR A 44 -2.83 7.24 -2.57
CA THR A 44 -2.87 6.16 -1.58
C THR A 44 -1.74 5.18 -1.86
N ASP A 45 -0.92 4.93 -0.85
CA ASP A 45 0.03 3.83 -0.82
C ASP A 45 -0.57 2.72 0.06
N ASP A 46 -0.82 1.52 -0.48
CA ASP A 46 -1.42 0.38 0.22
C ASP A 46 -0.54 -0.87 0.04
N GLY A 47 0.12 -1.28 1.13
CA GLY A 47 0.99 -2.45 1.16
C GLY A 47 0.27 -3.80 1.05
N SER A 48 -1.06 -3.84 1.11
CA SER A 48 -1.85 -5.05 0.94
C SER A 48 -2.25 -5.32 -0.53
N SER A 49 -2.04 -4.34 -1.40
CA SER A 49 -2.35 -4.42 -2.83
C SER A 49 -1.11 -4.81 -3.64
N LEU A 50 -1.31 -5.57 -4.73
CA LEU A 50 -0.22 -5.91 -5.65
C LEU A 50 0.35 -4.66 -6.35
N VAL A 51 -0.51 -3.77 -6.82
CA VAL A 51 -0.15 -2.41 -7.25
C VAL A 51 -0.36 -1.51 -6.05
N GLN A 52 0.73 -1.10 -5.40
CA GLN A 52 0.67 -0.47 -4.08
C GLN A 52 0.33 1.01 -4.14
N GLY A 53 0.82 1.72 -5.15
CA GLY A 53 0.60 3.15 -5.33
C GLY A 53 -0.52 3.45 -6.30
N THR A 54 -1.57 4.14 -5.83
CA THR A 54 -2.67 4.63 -6.67
C THR A 54 -2.91 6.10 -6.42
N GLY A 55 -3.43 6.81 -7.40
CA GLY A 55 -3.74 8.21 -7.21
C GLY A 55 -4.67 8.80 -8.27
N SER A 56 -5.17 9.98 -7.97
CA SER A 56 -5.83 10.85 -8.92
C SER A 56 -5.39 12.29 -8.67
N CYS A 57 -5.36 13.08 -9.70
CA CYS A 57 -5.10 14.51 -9.61
C CYS A 57 -5.52 15.22 -10.89
N THR A 58 -5.66 16.52 -10.79
CA THR A 58 -5.83 17.42 -11.94
C THR A 58 -4.52 18.13 -12.20
N VAL A 59 -3.95 17.98 -13.40
CA VAL A 59 -2.80 18.75 -13.83
C VAL A 59 -3.30 20.03 -14.49
N VAL A 60 -2.87 21.19 -13.96
CA VAL A 60 -3.24 22.49 -14.49
C VAL A 60 -2.05 23.10 -15.21
N ILE A 61 -2.21 23.38 -16.48
CA ILE A 61 -1.15 23.94 -17.32
C ILE A 61 -1.60 25.29 -17.84
N THR A 62 -0.75 26.30 -17.61
CA THR A 62 -0.90 27.64 -18.22
C THR A 62 0.28 27.81 -19.17
N PRO A 63 0.08 27.69 -20.48
CA PRO A 63 1.16 27.80 -21.46
C PRO A 63 1.63 29.21 -21.66
N ASP A 64 2.90 29.39 -22.04
CA ASP A 64 3.45 30.68 -22.46
C ASP A 64 2.89 31.13 -23.82
N PHE A 65 2.44 30.20 -24.64
CA PHE A 65 1.82 30.40 -25.94
C PHE A 65 0.47 29.69 -26.00
N PRO A 66 -0.49 30.19 -26.84
CA PRO A 66 -1.79 29.54 -27.03
C PRO A 66 -1.66 28.13 -27.58
N GLU A 67 -1.64 27.14 -26.71
CA GLU A 67 -1.49 25.71 -27.00
C GLU A 67 -2.40 24.89 -26.10
N SER A 68 -3.03 23.84 -26.65
CA SER A 68 -3.81 22.88 -25.89
C SER A 68 -2.91 21.76 -25.39
N PHE A 69 -3.09 21.38 -24.11
CA PHE A 69 -2.48 20.20 -23.48
C PHE A 69 -3.49 19.09 -23.25
N THR A 70 -4.72 19.25 -23.75
CA THR A 70 -5.72 18.19 -23.75
C THR A 70 -5.25 17.06 -24.68
N PRO A 71 -5.06 15.82 -24.17
CA PRO A 71 -4.53 14.74 -24.98
C PRO A 71 -5.55 14.31 -26.07
N THR A 72 -5.08 14.24 -27.31
CA THR A 72 -5.84 13.82 -28.48
C THR A 72 -5.15 12.73 -29.28
N ALA A 73 -3.84 12.57 -29.10
CA ALA A 73 -3.02 11.53 -29.73
C ALA A 73 -2.36 10.65 -28.67
N ALA A 74 -1.95 9.45 -29.08
CA ALA A 74 -1.37 8.46 -28.15
C ALA A 74 0.00 8.88 -27.60
N ASP A 75 0.73 9.73 -28.28
CA ASP A 75 2.06 10.25 -27.89
C ASP A 75 2.00 11.65 -27.23
N ASP A 76 0.80 12.17 -26.98
CA ASP A 76 0.63 13.40 -26.20
C ASP A 76 1.12 13.18 -24.76
N MET A 77 1.73 14.23 -24.17
CA MET A 77 2.44 14.11 -22.90
C MET A 77 1.56 13.69 -21.72
N LEU A 78 0.25 13.91 -21.76
CA LEU A 78 -0.70 13.49 -20.73
C LEU A 78 -1.60 12.33 -21.17
N ALA A 79 -1.31 11.69 -22.30
CA ALA A 79 -2.07 10.54 -22.78
C ALA A 79 -1.75 9.26 -21.96
N PRO A 80 -2.72 8.33 -21.77
CA PRO A 80 -2.55 7.13 -20.96
C PRO A 80 -1.79 5.99 -21.67
N PHE A 81 -0.96 6.32 -22.64
CA PHE A 81 -0.25 5.34 -23.49
C PHE A 81 1.26 5.31 -23.26
N GLY A 82 1.70 5.52 -22.03
CA GLY A 82 3.11 5.42 -21.64
C GLY A 82 3.65 6.62 -20.89
N SER A 83 2.84 7.67 -20.74
CA SER A 83 3.23 8.83 -19.96
C SER A 83 3.29 8.52 -18.48
N GLU A 84 4.29 9.07 -17.82
CA GLU A 84 4.54 8.92 -16.39
C GLU A 84 4.69 10.28 -15.72
N LEU A 85 4.24 10.38 -14.47
CA LEU A 85 4.41 11.54 -13.62
C LEU A 85 5.36 11.20 -12.46
N SER A 86 6.39 12.03 -12.29
CA SER A 86 7.18 12.08 -11.06
C SER A 86 6.53 13.08 -10.12
N ILE A 87 5.80 12.57 -9.13
CA ILE A 87 5.05 13.37 -8.17
C ILE A 87 5.94 13.80 -7.02
N SER A 88 5.84 15.06 -6.63
CA SER A 88 6.54 15.62 -5.47
C SER A 88 5.71 16.65 -4.74
N VAL A 89 6.05 16.90 -3.49
CA VAL A 89 5.52 17.99 -2.69
C VAL A 89 6.65 18.96 -2.33
N LEU A 90 6.36 20.25 -2.38
CA LEU A 90 7.23 21.29 -1.87
C LEU A 90 6.67 21.74 -0.52
N ILE A 91 7.48 21.54 0.53
CA ILE A 91 7.17 22.02 1.89
C ILE A 91 7.81 23.37 2.08
N ARG A 92 7.02 24.34 2.52
CA ARG A 92 7.49 25.71 2.80
C ARG A 92 7.12 26.14 4.22
N ALA A 93 8.08 26.72 4.93
CA ALA A 93 7.89 27.29 6.25
C ALA A 93 8.79 28.53 6.41
N GLY A 94 8.21 29.73 6.30
CA GLY A 94 8.99 30.98 6.28
C GLY A 94 9.99 31.01 5.11
N THR A 95 11.28 31.05 5.42
CA THR A 95 12.36 31.02 4.41
C THR A 95 12.80 29.61 4.02
N PHE A 96 12.33 28.60 4.74
CA PHE A 96 12.64 27.20 4.43
C PHE A 96 11.78 26.71 3.26
N ALA A 97 12.40 25.98 2.33
CA ALA A 97 11.71 25.25 1.28
C ALA A 97 12.47 23.97 0.92
N GLU A 98 11.80 22.83 0.93
CA GLU A 98 12.38 21.55 0.53
C GLU A 98 11.37 20.74 -0.28
N ARG A 99 11.85 20.12 -1.38
CA ARG A 99 11.05 19.25 -2.25
C ARG A 99 11.23 17.81 -1.83
N VAL A 100 10.11 17.12 -1.60
CA VAL A 100 10.08 15.69 -1.27
C VAL A 100 9.46 14.93 -2.43
N GLN A 101 10.18 13.95 -2.96
CA GLN A 101 9.65 13.08 -4.00
C GLN A 101 8.70 12.05 -3.40
N MET A 102 7.47 12.00 -3.96
CA MET A 102 6.41 11.12 -3.47
C MET A 102 6.37 9.79 -4.20
N GLY A 103 6.60 9.76 -5.51
CA GLY A 103 6.61 8.54 -6.30
C GLY A 103 6.60 8.79 -7.80
N TRP A 104 6.65 7.68 -8.54
CA TRP A 104 6.48 7.63 -10.00
C TRP A 104 5.20 6.89 -10.33
N TYR A 105 4.34 7.53 -11.11
CA TYR A 105 3.03 7.01 -11.46
C TYR A 105 2.83 7.06 -12.98
N ARG A 106 2.21 6.02 -13.51
CA ARG A 106 1.74 5.99 -14.90
C ARG A 106 0.34 6.58 -14.96
N ILE A 107 0.04 7.24 -16.06
CA ILE A 107 -1.32 7.62 -16.40
C ILE A 107 -2.04 6.37 -16.91
N GLU A 108 -3.11 5.96 -16.23
CA GLU A 108 -3.95 4.82 -16.65
C GLU A 108 -5.20 5.29 -17.38
N GLU A 109 -5.71 6.47 -17.01
CA GLU A 109 -6.92 7.05 -17.58
C GLU A 109 -6.89 8.57 -17.50
N VAL A 110 -7.54 9.21 -18.45
CA VAL A 110 -7.83 10.65 -18.47
C VAL A 110 -9.36 10.79 -18.45
N PRO A 111 -9.98 10.84 -17.24
CA PRO A 111 -11.44 10.89 -17.13
C PRO A 111 -12.05 12.15 -17.71
N ALA A 112 -11.34 13.27 -17.61
CA ALA A 112 -11.76 14.54 -18.18
C ALA A 112 -10.54 15.38 -18.57
N ALA A 113 -10.69 16.16 -19.62
CA ALA A 113 -9.72 17.16 -20.03
C ALA A 113 -10.44 18.33 -20.71
N GLU A 114 -10.07 19.53 -20.36
CA GLU A 114 -10.68 20.74 -20.93
C GLU A 114 -9.66 21.85 -21.15
N ASP A 115 -9.90 22.65 -22.18
CA ASP A 115 -9.14 23.85 -22.45
C ASP A 115 -9.88 25.08 -21.95
N VAL A 116 -9.21 25.90 -21.18
CA VAL A 116 -9.66 27.25 -20.84
C VAL A 116 -9.35 28.15 -21.99
N THR A 117 -10.39 28.75 -22.56
CA THR A 117 -10.24 29.55 -23.77
C THR A 117 -10.74 30.99 -23.55
N THR A 118 -10.14 31.92 -24.29
CA THR A 118 -10.59 33.30 -24.35
C THR A 118 -10.70 33.76 -25.81
N GLU A 119 -11.42 34.83 -26.06
CA GLU A 119 -11.51 35.45 -27.39
C GLU A 119 -10.54 36.61 -27.47
N PHE A 120 -9.66 36.61 -28.45
CA PHE A 120 -8.74 37.69 -28.74
C PHE A 120 -8.73 38.02 -30.23
N ALA A 121 -9.00 39.28 -30.58
CA ALA A 121 -9.09 39.74 -31.99
C ALA A 121 -10.03 38.90 -32.86
N GLY A 122 -11.18 38.45 -32.31
CA GLY A 122 -12.16 37.62 -33.00
C GLY A 122 -11.72 36.16 -33.22
N LYS A 123 -10.64 35.69 -32.53
CA LYS A 123 -10.19 34.31 -32.54
C LYS A 123 -10.24 33.74 -31.15
N ARG A 124 -10.73 32.49 -31.04
CA ARG A 124 -10.66 31.71 -29.81
C ARG A 124 -9.22 31.22 -29.62
N ILE A 125 -8.64 31.53 -28.48
CA ILE A 125 -7.30 31.08 -28.10
C ILE A 125 -7.35 30.29 -26.79
N VAL A 126 -6.52 29.27 -26.66
CA VAL A 126 -6.33 28.51 -25.43
C VAL A 126 -5.39 29.27 -24.53
N ILE A 127 -5.78 29.47 -23.27
CA ILE A 127 -4.98 30.15 -22.24
C ILE A 127 -4.62 29.21 -21.07
N GLY A 128 -5.10 28.01 -21.08
CA GLY A 128 -4.81 26.98 -20.09
C GLY A 128 -5.47 25.67 -20.44
N SER A 129 -5.01 24.61 -19.83
CA SER A 129 -5.62 23.29 -19.90
C SER A 129 -5.70 22.67 -18.51
N SER A 130 -6.79 21.98 -18.24
CA SER A 130 -7.04 21.21 -17.03
C SER A 130 -7.25 19.76 -17.41
N VAL A 131 -6.45 18.86 -16.87
CA VAL A 131 -6.48 17.43 -17.26
C VAL A 131 -6.55 16.59 -16.01
N ASP A 132 -7.67 15.88 -15.84
CA ASP A 132 -7.88 14.92 -14.77
C ASP A 132 -7.19 13.61 -15.10
N LEU A 133 -6.46 13.08 -14.13
CA LEU A 133 -5.66 11.87 -14.31
C LEU A 133 -5.97 10.84 -13.24
N THR A 134 -6.12 9.58 -13.67
CA THR A 134 -6.08 8.40 -12.80
C THR A 134 -4.71 7.74 -12.96
N LEU A 135 -4.07 7.49 -11.83
CA LEU A 135 -2.66 7.15 -11.76
C LEU A 135 -2.43 5.84 -10.99
N GLN A 136 -1.46 5.06 -11.43
CA GLN A 136 -0.97 3.90 -10.72
C GLN A 136 0.56 3.85 -10.78
N ASP A 137 1.19 3.25 -9.76
CA ASP A 137 2.64 3.09 -9.74
C ASP A 137 3.16 2.16 -10.85
N ARG A 138 4.48 2.03 -10.98
CA ARG A 138 5.11 1.23 -12.04
C ARG A 138 4.84 -0.27 -11.94
N PHE A 139 4.34 -0.79 -10.79
CA PHE A 139 3.87 -2.17 -10.71
C PHE A 139 2.72 -2.46 -11.66
N ARG A 140 1.92 -1.45 -11.99
CA ARG A 140 0.86 -1.61 -12.99
C ARG A 140 1.40 -2.01 -14.36
N ARG A 141 2.54 -1.47 -14.78
CA ARG A 141 3.18 -1.89 -16.04
C ARG A 141 3.59 -3.35 -15.97
N VAL A 142 4.18 -3.78 -14.84
CA VAL A 142 4.58 -5.17 -14.63
C VAL A 142 3.37 -6.11 -14.62
N GLN A 143 2.27 -5.70 -14.01
CA GLN A 143 1.02 -6.47 -13.97
C GLN A 143 0.39 -6.66 -15.36
N ARG A 144 0.50 -5.66 -16.23
CA ARG A 144 -0.04 -5.71 -17.60
C ARG A 144 0.86 -6.48 -18.58
N ASP A 145 2.16 -6.57 -18.29
CA ASP A 145 3.13 -7.30 -19.08
C ASP A 145 3.14 -8.77 -18.62
N ARG A 146 2.62 -9.66 -19.46
CA ARG A 146 2.49 -11.08 -19.16
C ARG A 146 3.54 -11.90 -19.90
N PHE A 147 3.83 -13.09 -19.39
CA PHE A 147 4.62 -14.07 -20.13
C PHE A 147 3.78 -14.70 -21.23
N ASP A 148 4.34 -14.85 -22.44
CA ASP A 148 3.68 -15.51 -23.56
C ASP A 148 3.45 -17.01 -23.30
N VAL A 149 4.33 -17.62 -22.51
CA VAL A 149 4.28 -19.04 -22.12
C VAL A 149 4.77 -19.23 -20.70
N PRO A 150 4.24 -20.21 -19.97
CA PRO A 150 4.78 -20.61 -18.67
C PRO A 150 6.26 -20.95 -18.75
N GLY A 151 7.01 -20.66 -17.69
CA GLY A 151 8.44 -20.84 -17.70
C GLY A 151 9.04 -20.97 -16.29
N SER A 152 10.36 -20.94 -16.26
CA SER A 152 11.12 -20.99 -14.99
C SER A 152 12.24 -19.97 -15.01
N PRO A 153 12.82 -19.63 -13.84
CA PRO A 153 13.94 -18.70 -13.73
C PRO A 153 15.11 -19.08 -14.64
N ARG A 154 15.64 -18.10 -15.37
CA ARG A 154 16.83 -18.32 -16.21
C ARG A 154 18.06 -18.67 -15.39
N SER A 155 18.17 -18.06 -14.22
CA SER A 155 19.21 -18.37 -13.23
C SER A 155 18.56 -18.50 -11.87
N ARG A 156 18.98 -19.49 -11.08
CA ARG A 156 18.53 -19.70 -9.71
C ARG A 156 19.51 -19.18 -8.65
N ALA A 157 20.56 -18.51 -9.08
CA ALA A 157 21.63 -18.07 -8.20
C ALA A 157 21.28 -16.79 -7.42
N SER A 158 20.30 -16.00 -7.91
CA SER A 158 19.95 -14.70 -7.32
C SER A 158 18.47 -14.40 -7.50
N VAL A 159 17.77 -14.25 -6.39
CA VAL A 159 16.37 -13.80 -6.33
C VAL A 159 16.25 -12.38 -6.89
N LEU A 160 17.13 -11.46 -6.47
CA LEU A 160 17.06 -10.06 -6.87
C LEU A 160 17.35 -9.86 -8.36
N ALA A 161 18.29 -10.61 -8.94
CA ALA A 161 18.56 -10.55 -10.37
C ALA A 161 17.38 -11.05 -11.19
N GLU A 162 16.69 -12.11 -10.72
CA GLU A 162 15.51 -12.63 -11.39
C GLU A 162 14.31 -11.69 -11.23
N ALA A 163 14.13 -11.07 -10.07
CA ALA A 163 13.12 -10.04 -9.84
C ALA A 163 13.31 -8.85 -10.82
N GLN A 164 14.56 -8.40 -11.00
CA GLN A 164 14.88 -7.37 -11.99
C GLN A 164 14.55 -7.82 -13.42
N ARG A 165 14.87 -9.06 -13.76
CA ARG A 165 14.64 -9.61 -15.11
C ARG A 165 13.15 -9.66 -15.46
N ILE A 166 12.32 -10.19 -14.54
CA ILE A 166 10.87 -10.37 -14.82
C ILE A 166 10.11 -9.05 -14.81
N THR A 167 10.56 -8.06 -14.06
CA THR A 167 9.88 -6.76 -13.97
C THR A 167 10.41 -5.74 -14.98
N GLY A 168 11.65 -5.88 -15.43
CA GLY A 168 12.35 -4.87 -16.22
C GLY A 168 12.61 -3.56 -15.47
N LEU A 169 12.39 -3.53 -14.14
CA LEU A 169 12.66 -2.37 -13.30
C LEU A 169 14.09 -2.38 -12.79
N GLN A 170 14.68 -1.21 -12.64
CA GLN A 170 15.95 -1.09 -11.91
C GLN A 170 15.70 -1.43 -10.44
N ILE A 171 16.60 -2.24 -9.85
CA ILE A 171 16.49 -2.71 -8.47
C ILE A 171 17.59 -2.08 -7.60
N VAL A 172 17.18 -1.56 -6.45
CA VAL A 172 18.10 -1.15 -5.38
C VAL A 172 18.11 -2.27 -4.34
N ARG A 173 19.28 -2.82 -4.04
CA ARG A 173 19.44 -3.94 -3.12
C ARG A 173 19.44 -3.44 -1.68
N GLU A 174 18.38 -3.75 -0.95
CA GLU A 174 18.17 -3.33 0.45
C GLU A 174 18.14 -4.52 1.42
N VAL A 175 18.11 -5.74 0.88
CA VAL A 175 18.11 -6.99 1.64
C VAL A 175 19.20 -7.93 1.12
N VAL A 176 19.54 -8.93 1.92
CA VAL A 176 20.46 -10.00 1.53
C VAL A 176 19.81 -10.87 0.46
N ASP A 177 20.52 -11.11 -0.63
CA ASP A 177 20.05 -11.93 -1.74
C ASP A 177 20.04 -13.44 -1.39
N GLY A 178 19.26 -14.20 -2.13
CA GLY A 178 19.12 -15.65 -1.92
C GLY A 178 19.04 -16.41 -3.23
N THR A 179 18.88 -17.73 -3.11
CA THR A 179 18.75 -18.65 -4.24
C THR A 179 17.30 -19.07 -4.46
N ILE A 180 16.96 -19.41 -5.70
CA ILE A 180 15.60 -19.80 -6.10
C ILE A 180 15.50 -21.32 -6.14
N PRO A 181 14.49 -21.93 -5.48
CA PRO A 181 14.27 -23.38 -5.50
C PRO A 181 14.00 -23.91 -6.90
N ARG A 182 14.31 -25.19 -7.14
CA ARG A 182 14.07 -25.85 -8.45
C ARG A 182 12.59 -25.95 -8.82
N SER A 183 11.71 -26.01 -7.83
CA SER A 183 10.26 -26.08 -8.00
C SER A 183 9.62 -24.75 -8.41
N PHE A 184 10.36 -23.64 -8.36
CA PHE A 184 9.81 -22.34 -8.72
C PHE A 184 9.58 -22.25 -10.23
N ALA A 185 8.37 -21.87 -10.61
CA ALA A 185 7.94 -21.71 -12.01
C ALA A 185 7.02 -20.47 -12.11
N TYR A 186 6.93 -19.94 -13.30
CA TYR A 186 5.99 -18.87 -13.67
C TYR A 186 4.86 -19.44 -14.51
N GLU A 187 3.68 -18.89 -14.31
CA GLU A 187 2.56 -19.01 -15.23
C GLU A 187 2.57 -17.81 -16.19
N GLU A 188 1.46 -17.11 -16.32
CA GLU A 188 1.36 -15.96 -17.23
C GLU A 188 1.73 -14.64 -16.56
N GLU A 189 1.45 -14.51 -15.28
CA GLU A 189 1.63 -13.27 -14.52
C GLU A 189 3.11 -13.00 -14.20
N ARG A 190 3.47 -11.70 -14.13
CA ARG A 190 4.81 -11.26 -13.72
C ARG A 190 4.84 -10.63 -12.34
N LEU A 191 3.75 -9.99 -11.94
CA LEU A 191 3.72 -9.25 -10.68
C LEU A 191 3.59 -10.17 -9.48
N GLU A 192 2.69 -11.17 -9.52
CA GLU A 192 2.55 -12.14 -8.43
C GLU A 192 3.86 -12.91 -8.17
N PRO A 193 4.54 -13.49 -9.20
CA PRO A 193 5.83 -14.12 -9.03
C PRO A 193 6.93 -13.20 -8.45
N LEU A 194 6.84 -11.88 -8.62
CA LEU A 194 7.74 -10.95 -7.95
C LEU A 194 7.59 -11.02 -6.43
N TYR A 195 6.35 -11.05 -5.93
CA TYR A 195 6.07 -11.19 -4.50
C TYR A 195 6.55 -12.55 -3.98
N ASP A 196 6.29 -13.63 -4.72
CA ASP A 196 6.74 -14.98 -4.35
C ASP A 196 8.26 -15.09 -4.32
N LEU A 197 8.95 -14.50 -5.30
CA LEU A 197 10.42 -14.47 -5.34
C LEU A 197 10.99 -13.76 -4.11
N LEU A 198 10.47 -12.59 -3.76
CA LEU A 198 10.97 -11.84 -2.61
C LEU A 198 10.59 -12.49 -1.29
N ALA A 199 9.48 -13.21 -1.22
CA ALA A 199 9.14 -14.02 -0.05
C ALA A 199 10.19 -15.11 0.26
N LEU A 200 10.91 -15.63 -0.75
CA LEU A 200 12.02 -16.59 -0.55
C LEU A 200 13.18 -16.02 0.27
N ILE A 201 13.29 -14.72 0.35
CA ILE A 201 14.32 -13.98 1.11
C ILE A 201 13.70 -13.12 2.22
N ASP A 202 12.51 -13.50 2.71
CA ASP A 202 11.76 -12.81 3.76
C ASP A 202 11.59 -11.31 3.51
N ALA A 203 11.30 -10.94 2.27
CA ALA A 203 11.13 -9.56 1.84
C ALA A 203 9.83 -9.32 1.07
N ILE A 204 9.41 -8.06 1.03
CA ILE A 204 8.25 -7.56 0.28
C ILE A 204 8.73 -6.53 -0.73
N PRO A 205 8.30 -6.59 -2.01
CA PRO A 205 8.59 -5.55 -2.98
C PRO A 205 7.86 -4.26 -2.65
N TYR A 206 8.47 -3.13 -2.96
CA TYR A 206 7.79 -1.84 -2.95
C TYR A 206 8.37 -0.91 -4.00
N MET A 207 7.59 0.06 -4.44
CA MET A 207 8.06 1.08 -5.35
C MET A 207 8.72 2.21 -4.56
N ARG A 208 10.02 2.44 -4.81
CA ARG A 208 10.74 3.55 -4.21
C ARG A 208 10.25 4.89 -4.81
N PRO A 209 10.39 6.01 -4.08
CA PRO A 209 9.99 7.32 -4.60
C PRO A 209 10.67 7.70 -5.92
N ASP A 210 11.89 7.20 -6.17
CA ASP A 210 12.63 7.40 -7.42
C ASP A 210 12.17 6.51 -8.58
N GLY A 211 11.14 5.67 -8.36
CA GLY A 211 10.59 4.77 -9.37
C GLY A 211 11.40 3.50 -9.59
N THR A 212 12.37 3.19 -8.72
CA THR A 212 13.09 1.93 -8.71
C THR A 212 12.41 0.89 -7.81
N LEU A 213 12.69 -0.39 -8.03
CA LEU A 213 12.20 -1.48 -7.20
C LEU A 213 13.06 -1.63 -5.94
N GLY A 214 12.45 -1.41 -4.78
CA GLY A 214 13.02 -1.68 -3.47
C GLY A 214 12.49 -2.97 -2.86
N GLN A 215 13.14 -3.43 -1.79
CA GLN A 215 12.72 -4.57 -0.99
C GLN A 215 12.80 -4.18 0.48
N ARG A 216 11.73 -4.44 1.23
CA ARG A 216 11.73 -4.27 2.68
C ARG A 216 11.62 -5.62 3.36
N PRO A 217 12.31 -5.84 4.50
CA PRO A 217 12.14 -7.06 5.28
C PRO A 217 10.69 -7.27 5.69
N LEU A 218 10.25 -8.53 5.65
CA LEU A 218 8.91 -8.93 6.11
C LEU A 218 8.73 -8.60 7.59
N ASP A 219 9.75 -8.91 8.38
CA ASP A 219 9.82 -8.54 9.79
C ASP A 219 10.60 -7.22 9.93
N SER A 220 9.88 -6.13 10.02
CA SER A 220 10.47 -4.80 10.13
C SER A 220 10.65 -4.40 11.59
N GLY A 221 11.81 -3.93 11.84
CA GLY A 221 12.51 -3.50 13.00
C GLY A 221 11.83 -2.59 14.03
N GLN A 222 12.61 -1.65 14.53
CA GLN A 222 12.26 -0.72 15.60
C GLN A 222 11.35 0.42 15.10
N PRO A 223 10.55 1.03 15.96
CA PRO A 223 9.78 2.22 15.64
C PRO A 223 10.68 3.34 15.08
N VAL A 224 10.26 3.90 13.95
CA VAL A 224 10.98 4.98 13.26
C VAL A 224 10.48 6.37 13.68
N ASP A 225 9.31 6.42 14.33
CA ASP A 225 8.69 7.67 14.78
C ASP A 225 7.68 7.41 15.90
N THR A 226 7.37 8.46 16.67
CA THR A 226 6.35 8.45 17.71
C THR A 226 5.31 9.53 17.42
N ILE A 227 4.05 9.12 17.30
CA ILE A 227 2.92 10.02 17.09
C ILE A 227 2.20 10.20 18.43
N THR A 228 1.98 11.45 18.81
CA THR A 228 1.34 11.81 20.09
C THR A 228 0.18 12.76 19.85
N ASP A 229 -0.82 12.73 20.70
CA ASP A 229 -1.86 13.75 20.80
C ASP A 229 -1.42 14.94 21.68
N GLY A 230 -2.30 15.95 21.79
CA GLY A 230 -2.10 17.12 22.64
C GLY A 230 -1.12 18.15 22.08
N PRO A 231 -0.69 19.11 22.94
CA PRO A 231 0.16 20.22 22.49
C PRO A 231 1.50 19.75 21.91
N GLY A 232 1.79 20.13 20.67
CA GLY A 232 3.00 19.72 19.96
C GLY A 232 2.93 18.27 19.39
N GLY A 233 1.81 17.58 19.56
CA GLY A 233 1.56 16.28 18.94
C GLY A 233 1.08 16.40 17.50
N THR A 234 1.26 15.33 16.74
CA THR A 234 0.82 15.24 15.33
C THR A 234 -0.40 14.33 15.15
N LEU A 235 -0.86 13.63 16.17
CA LEU A 235 -2.07 12.83 16.16
C LEU A 235 -3.31 13.72 16.21
N VAL A 236 -4.11 13.69 15.15
CA VAL A 236 -5.37 14.47 15.05
C VAL A 236 -6.55 13.63 15.54
N SER A 237 -6.63 12.37 15.12
CA SER A 237 -7.65 11.45 15.59
C SER A 237 -7.17 10.00 15.53
N LEU A 238 -7.67 9.18 16.45
CA LEU A 238 -7.47 7.75 16.48
C LEU A 238 -8.83 7.05 16.48
N LYS A 239 -9.14 6.34 15.40
CA LYS A 239 -10.42 5.64 15.25
C LYS A 239 -10.33 4.26 15.90
N ARG A 240 -11.33 3.92 16.69
CA ARG A 240 -11.51 2.56 17.21
C ARG A 240 -12.40 1.80 16.24
N SER A 241 -11.88 0.70 15.73
CA SER A 241 -12.67 -0.22 14.89
C SER A 241 -12.75 -1.58 15.58
N MET A 242 -13.87 -2.25 15.41
CA MET A 242 -14.07 -3.62 15.86
C MET A 242 -14.71 -4.40 14.72
N SER A 243 -14.14 -5.55 14.38
CA SER A 243 -14.66 -6.41 13.33
C SER A 243 -14.76 -7.85 13.83
N SER A 244 -15.86 -8.49 13.49
CA SER A 244 -16.06 -9.93 13.73
C SER A 244 -15.52 -10.82 12.60
N GLY A 245 -15.10 -10.25 11.47
CA GLY A 245 -14.79 -10.98 10.25
C GLY A 245 -13.66 -12.01 10.35
N LYS A 246 -12.74 -11.84 11.30
CA LYS A 246 -11.63 -12.76 11.56
C LYS A 246 -11.66 -13.38 12.97
N VAL A 247 -12.78 -13.26 13.65
CA VAL A 247 -12.98 -13.84 14.99
C VAL A 247 -13.76 -15.15 14.86
N TYR A 248 -13.18 -16.23 15.34
CA TYR A 248 -13.79 -17.55 15.29
C TYR A 248 -13.94 -18.08 16.70
N ASN A 249 -15.11 -18.59 17.06
CA ASN A 249 -15.37 -19.15 18.39
C ASN A 249 -15.34 -20.68 18.40
N ARG A 250 -14.95 -21.29 17.28
CA ARG A 250 -14.80 -22.75 17.13
C ARG A 250 -13.71 -23.07 16.13
N ILE A 251 -12.91 -24.09 16.42
CA ILE A 251 -11.99 -24.71 15.47
C ILE A 251 -12.49 -26.11 15.14
N ALA A 252 -12.46 -26.45 13.85
CA ALA A 252 -12.68 -27.81 13.38
C ALA A 252 -11.45 -28.24 12.57
N VAL A 253 -10.75 -29.26 13.07
CA VAL A 253 -9.60 -29.87 12.40
C VAL A 253 -10.09 -31.05 11.57
N ARG A 254 -9.77 -31.01 10.28
CA ARG A 254 -10.17 -32.05 9.30
C ARG A 254 -8.97 -32.90 8.87
N SER A 255 -9.24 -34.08 8.35
CA SER A 255 -8.22 -34.84 7.62
C SER A 255 -7.92 -34.19 6.29
N SER A 256 -6.71 -34.31 5.77
CA SER A 256 -6.27 -33.81 4.47
C SER A 256 -6.68 -34.68 3.29
N SER A 257 -7.51 -35.72 3.51
CA SER A 257 -8.00 -36.61 2.48
C SER A 257 -8.76 -35.84 1.40
N THR A 258 -8.39 -36.05 0.12
CA THR A 258 -9.00 -35.47 -1.07
C THR A 258 -10.35 -36.13 -1.44
N ASP A 259 -10.77 -37.17 -0.75
CA ASP A 259 -12.07 -37.78 -0.94
C ASP A 259 -13.17 -36.92 -0.30
N ASP A 260 -14.36 -36.92 -0.88
CA ASP A 260 -15.58 -36.19 -0.46
C ASP A 260 -15.99 -36.42 1.00
N SER A 261 -15.28 -37.30 1.72
CA SER A 261 -15.46 -37.66 3.11
C SER A 261 -14.47 -37.01 4.09
N ALA A 262 -13.99 -35.78 3.83
CA ALA A 262 -13.12 -35.07 4.78
C ALA A 262 -13.72 -35.07 6.19
N GLN A 263 -13.33 -36.00 7.03
CA GLN A 263 -13.87 -36.14 8.37
C GLN A 263 -13.27 -35.10 9.31
N VAL A 264 -14.14 -34.51 10.13
CA VAL A 264 -13.70 -33.69 11.26
C VAL A 264 -13.08 -34.61 12.32
N LEU A 265 -11.77 -34.49 12.51
CA LEU A 265 -11.02 -35.29 13.47
C LEU A 265 -11.23 -34.79 14.91
N ALA A 266 -11.29 -33.50 15.11
CA ALA A 266 -11.55 -32.90 16.42
C ALA A 266 -12.07 -31.46 16.29
N THR A 267 -12.74 -31.00 17.36
CA THR A 267 -13.20 -29.62 17.49
C THR A 267 -12.89 -29.07 18.87
N ALA A 268 -12.69 -27.77 18.97
CA ALA A 268 -12.70 -27.00 20.20
C ALA A 268 -13.57 -25.76 20.01
N GLU A 269 -14.31 -25.37 21.03
CA GLU A 269 -15.21 -24.21 20.99
C GLU A 269 -15.26 -23.46 22.31
N ILE A 270 -15.62 -22.19 22.24
CA ILE A 270 -15.85 -21.34 23.41
C ILE A 270 -17.23 -21.66 23.95
N THR A 271 -17.29 -22.03 25.20
CA THR A 271 -18.53 -22.42 25.89
C THR A 271 -19.08 -21.35 26.81
N ASP A 272 -18.28 -20.32 27.14
CA ASP A 272 -18.65 -19.26 28.06
C ASP A 272 -18.26 -17.85 27.53
N GLY A 273 -18.83 -16.82 28.16
CA GLY A 273 -18.56 -15.42 27.78
C GLY A 273 -19.30 -14.93 26.52
N PRO A 274 -18.93 -13.72 26.04
CA PRO A 274 -19.62 -13.09 24.89
C PRO A 274 -19.50 -13.86 23.58
N LEU A 275 -18.39 -14.57 23.38
CA LEU A 275 -18.10 -15.35 22.18
C LEU A 275 -18.53 -16.82 22.28
N ARG A 276 -19.29 -17.22 23.30
CA ARG A 276 -19.77 -18.61 23.41
C ARG A 276 -20.54 -19.05 22.15
N THR A 277 -20.43 -20.30 21.78
CA THR A 277 -21.11 -20.86 20.61
C THR A 277 -22.61 -21.11 20.85
N ARG A 278 -22.98 -21.39 22.12
CA ARG A 278 -24.37 -21.66 22.55
C ARG A 278 -24.65 -21.05 23.92
N ASN A 279 -25.90 -20.76 24.17
CA ASN A 279 -26.40 -20.41 25.50
C ASN A 279 -26.48 -21.66 26.41
N ALA A 280 -26.64 -21.45 27.70
CA ALA A 280 -26.75 -22.52 28.70
C ALA A 280 -27.94 -23.47 28.45
N ASP A 281 -29.01 -22.97 27.83
CA ASP A 281 -30.20 -23.73 27.43
C ASP A 281 -30.02 -24.48 26.09
N GLY A 282 -28.84 -24.42 25.47
CA GLY A 282 -28.53 -25.03 24.18
C GLY A 282 -28.98 -24.24 22.95
N SER A 283 -29.67 -23.12 23.12
CA SER A 283 -30.06 -22.24 22.02
C SER A 283 -28.82 -21.54 21.40
N PRO A 284 -28.88 -21.05 20.17
CA PRO A 284 -27.80 -20.29 19.57
C PRO A 284 -27.47 -19.04 20.41
N SER A 285 -26.17 -18.77 20.61
CA SER A 285 -25.73 -17.53 21.26
C SER A 285 -25.92 -16.31 20.35
N PRO A 286 -25.89 -15.08 20.88
CA PRO A 286 -25.96 -13.88 20.04
C PRO A 286 -24.88 -13.79 18.95
N TYR A 287 -23.66 -14.27 19.23
CA TYR A 287 -22.58 -14.32 18.24
C TYR A 287 -22.77 -15.47 17.24
N GLY A 288 -23.44 -16.53 17.63
CA GLY A 288 -23.62 -17.73 16.85
C GLY A 288 -22.37 -18.62 16.85
N ARG A 289 -22.34 -19.61 15.97
CA ARG A 289 -21.23 -20.54 15.80
C ARG A 289 -20.44 -20.24 14.55
N VAL A 290 -19.27 -19.63 14.71
CA VAL A 290 -18.35 -19.25 13.62
C VAL A 290 -17.11 -20.15 13.68
N THR A 291 -16.95 -21.04 12.68
CA THR A 291 -15.95 -22.10 12.70
C THR A 291 -14.75 -21.76 11.83
N TYR A 292 -13.55 -21.83 12.39
CA TYR A 292 -12.29 -21.88 11.68
C TYR A 292 -11.98 -23.32 11.29
N TYR A 293 -11.79 -23.59 10.00
CA TYR A 293 -11.43 -24.92 9.51
C TYR A 293 -9.93 -24.99 9.27
N TYR A 294 -9.32 -26.08 9.74
CA TYR A 294 -7.91 -26.36 9.54
C TYR A 294 -7.70 -27.79 9.05
N SER A 295 -6.84 -27.98 8.07
CA SER A 295 -6.40 -29.29 7.60
C SER A 295 -4.88 -29.29 7.40
N SER A 296 -4.22 -30.40 7.70
CA SER A 296 -2.78 -30.58 7.51
C SER A 296 -2.45 -32.06 7.41
N ASP A 297 -1.56 -32.42 6.50
CA ASP A 297 -1.05 -33.77 6.33
C ASP A 297 -0.23 -34.27 7.55
N LEU A 298 0.22 -33.33 8.39
CA LEU A 298 0.96 -33.64 9.62
C LEU A 298 0.06 -34.06 10.78
N ILE A 299 -1.26 -33.82 10.68
CA ILE A 299 -2.24 -34.19 11.71
C ILE A 299 -2.99 -35.45 11.26
N THR A 300 -2.50 -36.61 11.73
CA THR A 300 -3.02 -37.93 11.35
C THR A 300 -3.89 -38.57 12.43
N THR A 301 -3.85 -38.07 13.67
CA THR A 301 -4.58 -38.65 14.80
C THR A 301 -5.56 -37.68 15.45
N LYS A 302 -6.64 -38.21 16.03
CA LYS A 302 -7.62 -37.40 16.80
C LYS A 302 -6.98 -36.68 18.00
N ALA A 303 -5.96 -37.27 18.62
CA ALA A 303 -5.26 -36.64 19.73
C ALA A 303 -4.48 -35.40 19.30
N GLN A 304 -3.74 -35.47 18.18
CA GLN A 304 -3.04 -34.33 17.58
C GLN A 304 -4.02 -33.25 17.16
N ALA A 305 -5.12 -33.62 16.50
CA ALA A 305 -6.16 -32.72 16.07
C ALA A 305 -6.80 -31.96 17.26
N ARG A 306 -7.11 -32.68 18.34
CA ARG A 306 -7.67 -32.07 19.57
C ARG A 306 -6.69 -31.12 20.22
N ARG A 307 -5.43 -31.49 20.32
CA ARG A 307 -4.38 -30.63 20.87
C ARG A 307 -4.27 -29.33 20.05
N TYR A 308 -4.16 -29.44 18.73
CA TYR A 308 -4.12 -28.29 17.85
C TYR A 308 -5.33 -27.37 18.03
N ALA A 309 -6.54 -27.94 18.05
CA ALA A 309 -7.77 -27.17 18.21
C ALA A 309 -7.80 -26.38 19.53
N VAL A 310 -7.44 -27.02 20.64
CA VAL A 310 -7.43 -26.39 21.97
C VAL A 310 -6.35 -25.32 22.08
N GLU A 311 -5.14 -25.59 21.62
CA GLU A 311 -4.00 -24.66 21.69
C GLU A 311 -4.21 -23.41 20.82
N ASN A 312 -4.90 -23.54 19.67
CA ASN A 312 -5.09 -22.43 18.74
C ASN A 312 -6.42 -21.67 18.91
N LEU A 313 -7.39 -22.23 19.67
CA LEU A 313 -8.67 -21.56 19.89
C LEU A 313 -8.52 -20.13 20.48
N PRO A 314 -7.70 -19.89 21.51
CA PRO A 314 -7.52 -18.52 22.05
C PRO A 314 -6.99 -17.54 20.99
N ARG A 315 -6.15 -18.00 20.08
CA ARG A 315 -5.57 -17.16 19.02
C ARG A 315 -6.61 -16.73 18.00
N VAL A 316 -7.46 -17.66 17.52
CA VAL A 316 -8.47 -17.36 16.49
C VAL A 316 -9.71 -16.67 17.05
N SER A 317 -9.94 -16.78 18.37
CA SER A 317 -11.04 -16.10 19.08
C SER A 317 -10.63 -14.75 19.68
N SER A 318 -9.39 -14.35 19.50
CA SER A 318 -8.89 -13.08 20.04
C SER A 318 -9.63 -11.90 19.42
N LEU A 319 -10.18 -11.03 20.27
CA LEU A 319 -10.76 -9.73 19.89
C LEU A 319 -9.67 -8.67 19.61
N ARG A 320 -8.46 -9.09 19.35
CA ARG A 320 -7.38 -8.14 19.05
C ARG A 320 -7.77 -7.31 17.86
N VAL A 321 -7.76 -6.02 18.05
CA VAL A 321 -7.80 -5.07 16.95
C VAL A 321 -6.52 -5.27 16.16
N THR A 322 -6.64 -5.85 14.98
CA THR A 322 -5.49 -6.10 14.11
C THR A 322 -5.12 -4.86 13.29
N GLU A 323 -6.06 -3.94 13.15
CA GLU A 323 -5.89 -2.72 12.37
C GLU A 323 -6.45 -1.51 13.13
N ARG A 324 -5.72 -0.40 13.08
CA ARG A 324 -6.11 0.89 13.62
C ARG A 324 -6.01 1.95 12.52
N GLN A 325 -7.01 2.82 12.45
CA GLN A 325 -6.99 3.97 11.57
C GLN A 325 -6.73 5.22 12.40
N LEU A 326 -5.79 6.02 11.97
CA LEU A 326 -5.52 7.33 12.55
C LEU A 326 -5.43 8.40 11.45
N THR A 327 -5.70 9.63 11.86
CA THR A 327 -5.42 10.82 11.06
C THR A 327 -4.30 11.58 11.76
N GLU A 328 -3.23 11.88 11.05
CA GLU A 328 -2.09 12.67 11.54
C GLU A 328 -1.92 13.95 10.71
N VAL A 329 -1.21 14.93 11.24
CA VAL A 329 -0.72 16.08 10.44
C VAL A 329 0.07 15.55 9.25
N PHE A 330 -0.10 16.18 8.10
CA PHE A 330 0.54 15.75 6.85
C PHE A 330 2.05 15.55 7.02
N ASN A 331 2.50 14.34 6.74
CA ASN A 331 3.92 13.96 6.81
C ASN A 331 4.34 13.22 5.52
N PRO A 332 5.01 13.91 4.57
CA PRO A 332 5.41 13.31 3.30
C PRO A 332 6.46 12.23 3.47
N LEU A 333 7.11 12.12 4.63
CA LEU A 333 8.14 11.13 4.90
C LEU A 333 7.57 9.76 5.28
N ARG A 334 6.29 9.68 5.66
CA ARG A 334 5.61 8.43 6.03
C ARG A 334 5.56 7.47 4.85
N GLN A 335 5.91 6.20 5.10
CA GLN A 335 5.87 5.14 4.11
C GLN A 335 5.14 3.90 4.65
N VAL A 336 4.54 3.15 3.76
CA VAL A 336 4.06 1.80 4.07
C VAL A 336 5.21 0.95 4.60
N GLY A 337 4.97 0.17 5.64
CA GLY A 337 5.97 -0.66 6.31
C GLY A 337 6.74 0.04 7.44
N ASP A 338 6.62 1.37 7.61
CA ASP A 338 7.15 2.06 8.78
C ASP A 338 6.50 1.52 10.06
N VAL A 339 7.28 1.35 11.11
CA VAL A 339 6.77 1.02 12.45
C VAL A 339 6.68 2.31 13.27
N LEU A 340 5.54 2.52 13.89
CA LEU A 340 5.23 3.71 14.66
C LEU A 340 4.86 3.35 16.08
N THR A 341 5.28 4.18 17.04
CA THR A 341 4.74 4.18 18.39
C THR A 341 3.63 5.21 18.46
N ILE A 342 2.44 4.79 18.87
CA ILE A 342 1.29 5.68 19.05
C ILE A 342 1.09 5.89 20.56
N ARG A 343 1.02 7.15 20.97
CA ARG A 343 0.72 7.55 22.35
C ARG A 343 -0.46 8.49 22.34
N SER A 344 -1.58 8.05 22.88
CA SER A 344 -2.80 8.83 23.04
C SER A 344 -3.14 8.95 24.52
N SER A 345 -3.76 10.07 24.90
CA SER A 345 -4.30 10.27 26.25
C SER A 345 -5.43 9.31 26.60
N ASP A 346 -6.08 8.72 25.57
CA ASP A 346 -7.29 7.92 25.74
C ASP A 346 -7.04 6.41 25.87
N GLU A 347 -5.81 5.94 25.61
CA GLU A 347 -5.47 4.52 25.67
C GLU A 347 -3.96 4.29 25.87
N ASP A 348 -3.61 3.06 26.26
CA ASP A 348 -2.22 2.64 26.43
C ASP A 348 -1.45 2.77 25.12
N ALA A 349 -0.16 3.13 25.22
CA ALA A 349 0.72 3.23 24.07
C ALA A 349 0.86 1.88 23.38
N PHE A 350 0.82 1.89 22.03
CA PHE A 350 0.99 0.68 21.22
C PHE A 350 1.91 0.95 20.03
N GLU A 351 2.40 -0.13 19.44
CA GLU A 351 3.14 -0.08 18.20
C GLU A 351 2.30 -0.63 17.05
N GLY A 352 2.46 -0.02 15.88
CA GLY A 352 1.80 -0.47 14.67
C GLY A 352 2.67 -0.26 13.45
N ARG A 353 2.54 -1.19 12.48
CA ARG A 353 3.15 -1.07 11.16
C ARG A 353 2.20 -0.35 10.23
N VAL A 354 2.69 0.63 9.51
CA VAL A 354 1.91 1.32 8.47
C VAL A 354 1.55 0.35 7.35
N LYS A 355 0.25 0.08 7.22
CA LYS A 355 -0.34 -0.73 6.15
C LYS A 355 -0.70 0.11 4.94
N SER A 356 -1.34 1.26 5.16
CA SER A 356 -1.67 2.20 4.10
C SER A 356 -1.58 3.64 4.56
N VAL A 357 -1.33 4.54 3.60
CA VAL A 357 -1.33 6.00 3.81
C VAL A 357 -2.09 6.65 2.67
N THR A 358 -3.07 7.49 3.00
CA THR A 358 -3.81 8.31 2.02
C THR A 358 -3.53 9.78 2.27
N ARG A 359 -3.17 10.49 1.22
CA ARG A 359 -2.81 11.92 1.20
C ARG A 359 -3.64 12.67 0.18
N GLY A 360 -3.97 13.91 0.49
CA GLY A 360 -4.74 14.78 -0.39
C GLY A 360 -4.35 16.24 -0.25
N THR A 361 -5.32 17.11 -0.49
CA THR A 361 -5.20 18.58 -0.33
C THR A 361 -5.19 19.01 1.14
N GLU A 362 -5.67 18.16 2.03
CA GLU A 362 -5.81 18.50 3.44
C GLU A 362 -4.45 18.62 4.13
N ALA A 363 -4.41 19.44 5.19
CA ALA A 363 -3.24 19.54 6.05
C ALA A 363 -2.98 18.27 6.90
N THR A 364 -3.76 17.23 6.66
CA THR A 364 -3.70 15.93 7.35
C THR A 364 -3.62 14.79 6.37
N GLN A 365 -3.25 13.61 6.87
CA GLN A 365 -3.25 12.36 6.12
C GLN A 365 -3.84 11.24 6.97
N ASP A 366 -4.46 10.27 6.28
CA ASP A 366 -5.00 9.07 6.93
C ASP A 366 -3.99 7.92 6.85
N VAL A 367 -3.79 7.26 7.97
CA VAL A 367 -2.87 6.12 8.09
C VAL A 367 -3.61 4.93 8.68
N THR A 368 -3.49 3.79 8.04
CA THR A 368 -3.93 2.51 8.62
C THR A 368 -2.72 1.76 9.15
N LEU A 369 -2.79 1.35 10.40
CA LEU A 369 -1.76 0.57 11.08
C LEU A 369 -2.20 -0.86 11.29
N GLU A 370 -1.31 -1.80 11.08
CA GLU A 370 -1.39 -3.16 11.60
C GLU A 370 -0.77 -3.18 13.00
N VAL A 371 -1.56 -3.47 14.02
CA VAL A 371 -1.11 -3.44 15.42
C VAL A 371 -0.23 -4.66 15.70
N ARG A 372 0.88 -4.46 16.41
CA ARG A 372 1.84 -5.49 16.82
C ARG A 372 1.59 -6.03 18.23
#